data_53f78ad514524e83ff8bfe376fc5ecf9
#
_entry.id   53f78ad514524e83ff8bfe376fc5ecf9
#
_cell.length_a   1.000
_cell.length_b   1.000
_cell.length_c   1.000
_cell.angle_alpha   90.00
_cell.angle_beta   90.00
_cell.angle_gamma   90.00
#
_symmetry.space_group_name_H-M   'P 1'
#
loop_
_entity.id
_entity.type
_entity.pdbx_description
1 polymer ?
#
loop_
_entity_poly.entity_id
_entity_poly.type
_entity_poly.pdbx_seq_one_letter_code
_entity_poly.pdbx_strand_id
1 'polypeptide(L)'
;MGQKAQLSGRGGRPARNVTGMSTWTTPERPEPPINPVDERSALDDRLEYQRTTLLQKCGGLTPEQLAMRSVPPSELSLLGLVRHLSGVEAWFHTYDGQPDHHYFWDYVPGLRTGSEVVDVTRAADDLASYQASVARSRTAVAGLSLDAVSPGEDYTLRWIYLHMIEEYARHNGHADFLRERIDGATGE
;
A
#
# COMPACT_ATOMS: atom_id res chain seq x y z
N MET A 1 -29.55 55.07 12.53
CA MET A 1 -29.42 54.70 11.09
C MET A 1 -28.08 54.02 10.93
N GLY A 2 -28.05 52.68 10.94
CA GLY A 2 -26.86 51.89 10.82
C GLY A 2 -27.00 50.96 9.63
N GLN A 3 -26.16 51.16 8.63
CA GLN A 3 -26.08 50.29 7.44
C GLN A 3 -25.34 49.01 7.77
N LYS A 4 -25.99 47.84 7.56
CA LYS A 4 -25.38 46.54 7.59
C LYS A 4 -24.64 46.33 6.25
N ALA A 5 -23.33 46.12 6.34
CA ALA A 5 -22.53 45.65 5.19
C ALA A 5 -22.79 44.18 4.95
N GLN A 6 -23.25 43.90 3.73
CA GLN A 6 -23.49 42.54 3.23
C GLN A 6 -22.17 41.99 2.63
N LEU A 7 -21.61 40.96 3.26
CA LEU A 7 -20.46 40.25 2.73
C LEU A 7 -20.93 39.32 1.64
N SER A 8 -20.55 39.62 0.40
CA SER A 8 -20.79 38.84 -0.79
C SER A 8 -20.01 37.53 -0.75
N GLY A 9 -20.71 36.43 -1.03
CA GLY A 9 -20.18 35.08 -1.08
C GLY A 9 -19.03 34.94 -2.08
N ARG A 10 -17.96 34.28 -1.64
CA ARG A 10 -16.90 33.78 -2.51
C ARG A 10 -17.44 32.54 -3.23
N GLY A 11 -17.63 32.69 -4.54
CA GLY A 11 -17.96 31.61 -5.43
C GLY A 11 -16.89 30.53 -5.40
N GLY A 12 -17.24 29.36 -4.92
CA GLY A 12 -16.44 28.16 -5.04
C GLY A 12 -16.21 27.84 -6.52
N ARG A 13 -14.97 27.74 -6.95
CA ARG A 13 -14.61 27.22 -8.26
C ARG A 13 -15.16 25.78 -8.35
N PRO A 14 -15.89 25.40 -9.39
CA PRO A 14 -16.26 24.01 -9.60
C PRO A 14 -14.99 23.19 -9.81
N ALA A 15 -14.86 22.10 -9.04
CA ALA A 15 -13.84 21.09 -9.27
C ALA A 15 -13.92 20.63 -10.72
N ARG A 16 -12.84 20.76 -11.48
CA ARG A 16 -12.76 20.20 -12.82
C ARG A 16 -12.86 18.68 -12.70
N ASN A 17 -13.94 18.09 -13.20
CA ASN A 17 -14.02 16.66 -13.46
C ASN A 17 -12.92 16.28 -14.44
N VAL A 18 -11.80 15.76 -13.90
CA VAL A 18 -10.81 15.05 -14.69
C VAL A 18 -11.33 13.64 -14.81
N THR A 19 -11.95 13.32 -15.94
CA THR A 19 -12.39 11.98 -16.32
C THR A 19 -11.15 11.12 -16.66
N GLY A 20 -10.37 10.79 -15.64
CA GLY A 20 -9.40 9.69 -15.66
C GLY A 20 -10.02 8.55 -14.86
N MET A 21 -10.61 7.57 -15.53
CA MET A 21 -11.18 6.40 -14.86
C MET A 21 -10.05 5.65 -14.16
N SER A 22 -10.19 5.45 -12.84
CA SER A 22 -9.41 4.46 -12.10
C SER A 22 -9.56 3.11 -12.80
N THR A 23 -8.45 2.49 -13.17
CA THR A 23 -8.44 1.21 -13.91
C THR A 23 -8.53 0.00 -12.99
N TRP A 24 -8.65 0.19 -11.67
CA TRP A 24 -8.73 -0.89 -10.68
C TRP A 24 -9.91 -0.69 -9.72
N THR A 25 -10.47 -1.81 -9.30
CA THR A 25 -11.51 -1.86 -8.28
C THR A 25 -10.86 -1.99 -6.91
N THR A 26 -11.23 -1.13 -5.98
CA THR A 26 -10.79 -1.24 -4.59
C THR A 26 -11.50 -2.43 -3.95
N PRO A 27 -10.77 -3.38 -3.37
CA PRO A 27 -11.40 -4.51 -2.69
C PRO A 27 -12.09 -4.04 -1.40
N GLU A 28 -13.10 -4.79 -0.97
CA GLU A 28 -13.68 -4.62 0.35
C GLU A 28 -12.65 -4.99 1.41
N ARG A 29 -12.51 -4.17 2.45
CA ARG A 29 -11.56 -4.40 3.53
C ARG A 29 -12.20 -5.34 4.56
N PRO A 30 -11.60 -6.51 4.83
CA PRO A 30 -12.09 -7.39 5.88
C PRO A 30 -11.82 -6.77 7.26
N GLU A 31 -12.79 -6.87 8.17
CA GLU A 31 -12.58 -6.49 9.56
C GLU A 31 -12.10 -7.71 10.35
N PRO A 32 -10.87 -7.68 10.89
CA PRO A 32 -10.34 -8.80 11.67
C PRO A 32 -11.21 -9.07 12.91
N PRO A 33 -11.52 -10.33 13.22
CA PRO A 33 -12.29 -10.66 14.40
C PRO A 33 -11.56 -10.28 15.68
N ILE A 34 -12.31 -9.83 16.70
CA ILE A 34 -11.75 -9.49 18.01
C ILE A 34 -11.19 -10.75 18.70
N ASN A 35 -11.88 -11.87 18.51
CA ASN A 35 -11.48 -13.18 19.07
C ASN A 35 -11.21 -14.15 17.91
N PRO A 36 -9.99 -14.20 17.38
CA PRO A 36 -9.63 -15.16 16.33
C PRO A 36 -9.60 -16.59 16.88
N VAL A 37 -9.78 -17.57 15.99
CA VAL A 37 -9.83 -18.99 16.37
C VAL A 37 -8.46 -19.47 16.90
N ASP A 38 -7.38 -18.99 16.30
CA ASP A 38 -5.99 -19.31 16.65
C ASP A 38 -5.04 -18.18 16.24
N GLU A 39 -3.75 -18.32 16.61
CA GLU A 39 -2.71 -17.34 16.30
C GLU A 39 -2.51 -17.16 14.80
N ARG A 40 -2.54 -18.25 14.01
CA ARG A 40 -2.34 -18.17 12.56
C ARG A 40 -3.45 -17.34 11.92
N SER A 41 -4.70 -17.61 12.25
CA SER A 41 -5.85 -16.85 11.76
C SER A 41 -5.75 -15.37 12.15
N ALA A 42 -5.32 -15.09 13.40
CA ALA A 42 -5.12 -13.71 13.85
C ALA A 42 -4.11 -12.95 13.00
N LEU A 43 -2.99 -13.58 12.67
CA LEU A 43 -1.93 -12.98 11.86
C LEU A 43 -2.36 -12.80 10.40
N ASP A 44 -2.98 -13.83 9.82
CA ASP A 44 -3.53 -13.78 8.45
C ASP A 44 -4.55 -12.62 8.31
N ASP A 45 -5.55 -12.56 9.19
CA ASP A 45 -6.60 -11.54 9.16
C ASP A 45 -6.04 -10.12 9.32
N ARG A 46 -5.08 -9.93 10.25
CA ARG A 46 -4.44 -8.62 10.46
C ARG A 46 -3.61 -8.19 9.26
N LEU A 47 -2.88 -9.11 8.64
CA LEU A 47 -2.08 -8.79 7.46
C LEU A 47 -2.99 -8.47 6.26
N GLU A 48 -4.08 -9.23 6.06
CA GLU A 48 -5.05 -8.96 4.99
C GLU A 48 -5.74 -7.59 5.16
N TYR A 49 -6.08 -7.23 6.39
CA TYR A 49 -6.59 -5.89 6.70
C TYR A 49 -5.61 -4.81 6.25
N GLN A 50 -4.33 -4.96 6.59
CA GLN A 50 -3.29 -4.00 6.23
C GLN A 50 -3.06 -3.91 4.70
N ARG A 51 -2.99 -5.07 4.02
CA ARG A 51 -2.85 -5.16 2.56
C ARG A 51 -3.99 -4.45 1.82
N THR A 52 -5.20 -4.71 2.29
CA THR A 52 -6.40 -4.10 1.71
C THR A 52 -6.48 -2.61 2.00
N THR A 53 -6.05 -2.16 3.19
CA THR A 53 -5.96 -0.75 3.54
C THR A 53 -5.10 0.02 2.54
N LEU A 54 -3.91 -0.50 2.16
CA LEU A 54 -3.08 0.14 1.14
C LEU A 54 -3.84 0.35 -0.19
N LEU A 55 -4.55 -0.68 -0.65
CA LEU A 55 -5.32 -0.59 -1.89
C LEU A 55 -6.47 0.40 -1.79
N GLN A 56 -7.13 0.51 -0.63
CA GLN A 56 -8.15 1.52 -0.40
C GLN A 56 -7.59 2.94 -0.47
N LYS A 57 -6.38 3.17 0.08
CA LYS A 57 -5.72 4.48 -0.03
C LYS A 57 -5.36 4.84 -1.49
N CYS A 58 -5.24 3.85 -2.37
CA CYS A 58 -5.02 4.06 -3.81
C CYS A 58 -6.33 4.20 -4.61
N GLY A 59 -7.47 3.79 -4.04
CA GLY A 59 -8.76 3.71 -4.74
C GLY A 59 -9.26 5.05 -5.28
N GLY A 60 -9.73 5.05 -6.53
CA GLY A 60 -10.34 6.22 -7.18
C GLY A 60 -9.35 7.31 -7.63
N LEU A 61 -8.05 7.15 -7.39
CA LEU A 61 -7.02 8.11 -7.81
C LEU A 61 -6.56 7.84 -9.25
N THR A 62 -6.15 8.91 -9.95
CA THR A 62 -5.51 8.81 -11.25
C THR A 62 -4.04 8.38 -11.09
N PRO A 63 -3.38 7.87 -12.16
CA PRO A 63 -1.96 7.55 -12.15
C PRO A 63 -1.08 8.72 -11.69
N GLU A 64 -1.40 9.94 -12.11
CA GLU A 64 -0.66 11.14 -11.71
C GLU A 64 -0.84 11.45 -10.22
N GLN A 65 -2.04 11.25 -9.69
CA GLN A 65 -2.31 11.42 -8.26
C GLN A 65 -1.57 10.36 -7.42
N LEU A 66 -1.55 9.10 -7.88
CA LEU A 66 -0.79 8.05 -7.21
C LEU A 66 0.72 8.31 -7.15
N ALA A 67 1.29 8.90 -8.21
CA ALA A 67 2.70 9.24 -8.28
C ALA A 67 3.05 10.58 -7.60
N MET A 68 2.04 11.33 -7.11
CA MET A 68 2.25 12.65 -6.52
C MET A 68 3.01 12.57 -5.19
N ARG A 69 4.12 13.35 -5.07
CA ARG A 69 4.83 13.58 -3.81
C ARG A 69 4.14 14.71 -3.04
N SER A 70 3.04 14.37 -2.36
CA SER A 70 2.09 15.34 -1.82
C SER A 70 2.49 15.94 -0.47
N VAL A 71 3.54 15.40 0.18
CA VAL A 71 4.01 15.81 1.53
C VAL A 71 5.49 16.23 1.49
N PRO A 72 5.84 17.43 0.97
CA PRO A 72 7.23 17.91 0.97
C PRO A 72 7.78 18.08 2.40
N PRO A 73 9.08 17.82 2.64
CA PRO A 73 10.11 17.42 1.69
C PRO A 73 10.21 15.91 1.42
N SER A 74 9.23 15.13 1.85
CA SER A 74 9.19 13.69 1.61
C SER A 74 9.12 13.37 0.12
N GLU A 75 9.86 12.36 -0.31
CA GLU A 75 9.83 11.83 -1.67
C GLU A 75 8.80 10.70 -1.85
N LEU A 76 8.09 10.34 -0.78
CA LEU A 76 7.09 9.29 -0.83
C LEU A 76 5.89 9.67 -1.72
N SER A 77 5.38 8.67 -2.42
CA SER A 77 4.11 8.69 -3.14
C SER A 77 3.34 7.39 -2.91
N LEU A 78 2.04 7.39 -3.13
CA LEU A 78 1.25 6.16 -2.99
C LEU A 78 1.72 5.07 -3.94
N LEU A 79 2.04 5.40 -5.19
CA LEU A 79 2.59 4.45 -6.15
C LEU A 79 3.95 3.91 -5.71
N GLY A 80 4.79 4.76 -5.12
CA GLY A 80 6.07 4.35 -4.53
C GLY A 80 5.87 3.35 -3.38
N LEU A 81 4.86 3.55 -2.52
CA LEU A 81 4.54 2.62 -1.44
C LEU A 81 4.03 1.28 -1.98
N VAL A 82 3.19 1.27 -3.02
CA VAL A 82 2.73 0.05 -3.69
C VAL A 82 3.92 -0.76 -4.21
N ARG A 83 4.87 -0.10 -4.88
CA ARG A 83 6.10 -0.73 -5.39
C ARG A 83 6.98 -1.29 -4.27
N HIS A 84 7.20 -0.49 -3.23
CA HIS A 84 7.96 -0.90 -2.06
C HIS A 84 7.35 -2.15 -1.40
N LEU A 85 6.06 -2.12 -1.08
CA LEU A 85 5.39 -3.22 -0.40
C LEU A 85 5.24 -4.46 -1.29
N SER A 86 5.18 -4.30 -2.63
CA SER A 86 5.29 -5.42 -3.55
C SER A 86 6.63 -6.17 -3.39
N GLY A 87 7.74 -5.44 -3.22
CA GLY A 87 9.04 -6.02 -2.94
C GLY A 87 9.13 -6.63 -1.54
N VAL A 88 8.52 -5.99 -0.54
CA VAL A 88 8.50 -6.50 0.84
C VAL A 88 7.76 -7.85 0.95
N GLU A 89 6.78 -8.13 0.10
CA GLU A 89 6.12 -9.45 0.03
C GLU A 89 7.11 -10.60 -0.25
N ALA A 90 8.28 -10.30 -0.81
CA ALA A 90 9.34 -11.30 -1.06
C ALA A 90 9.81 -12.05 0.19
N TRP A 91 9.60 -11.53 1.39
CA TRP A 91 9.86 -12.25 2.62
C TRP A 91 9.13 -13.59 2.70
N PHE A 92 7.89 -13.65 2.20
CA PHE A 92 7.13 -14.89 2.13
C PHE A 92 7.56 -15.79 0.97
N HIS A 93 8.11 -15.22 -0.12
CA HIS A 93 8.48 -15.99 -1.31
C HIS A 93 9.68 -16.91 -1.07
N THR A 94 10.44 -16.71 0.00
CA THR A 94 11.52 -17.61 0.40
C THR A 94 11.05 -19.05 0.60
N TYR A 95 9.75 -19.26 0.91
CA TYR A 95 9.19 -20.58 1.15
C TYR A 95 8.76 -21.34 -0.09
N ASP A 96 8.64 -20.73 -1.26
CA ASP A 96 8.18 -21.39 -2.47
C ASP A 96 9.30 -21.94 -3.37
N GLY A 97 10.56 -21.63 -3.05
CA GLY A 97 11.73 -22.07 -3.80
C GLY A 97 11.85 -21.53 -5.21
N GLN A 98 11.01 -20.57 -5.60
CA GLN A 98 11.08 -19.92 -6.89
C GLN A 98 12.02 -18.72 -6.83
N PRO A 99 12.74 -18.39 -7.91
CA PRO A 99 13.55 -17.18 -7.97
C PRO A 99 12.69 -15.97 -7.65
N ASP A 100 13.19 -15.12 -6.76
CA ASP A 100 12.53 -13.87 -6.49
C ASP A 100 12.96 -12.82 -7.51
N HIS A 101 12.01 -12.35 -8.29
CA HIS A 101 12.21 -11.26 -9.20
C HIS A 101 11.96 -9.97 -8.42
N HIS A 102 13.01 -9.41 -7.85
CA HIS A 102 12.99 -8.10 -7.20
C HIS A 102 12.73 -7.01 -8.25
N TYR A 103 11.50 -6.90 -8.74
CA TYR A 103 11.10 -6.01 -9.84
C TYR A 103 11.40 -4.53 -9.57
N PHE A 104 11.66 -4.16 -8.31
CA PHE A 104 11.76 -2.77 -7.88
C PHE A 104 13.02 -2.45 -7.08
N TRP A 105 13.93 -3.41 -6.91
CA TRP A 105 15.15 -3.27 -6.12
C TRP A 105 16.41 -3.25 -6.98
N ASP A 106 16.33 -2.70 -8.19
CA ASP A 106 17.53 -2.45 -8.96
C ASP A 106 18.41 -1.48 -8.17
N TYR A 107 19.53 -1.99 -7.64
CA TYR A 107 20.47 -1.15 -6.94
C TYR A 107 21.13 -0.20 -7.93
N VAL A 108 20.69 1.04 -7.92
CA VAL A 108 21.36 2.15 -8.58
C VAL A 108 22.09 2.94 -7.51
N PRO A 109 23.45 3.04 -7.55
CA PRO A 109 24.20 3.78 -6.56
C PRO A 109 23.69 5.21 -6.40
N GLY A 110 23.32 5.59 -5.16
CA GLY A 110 22.81 6.93 -4.85
C GLY A 110 21.31 7.14 -5.05
N LEU A 111 20.57 6.11 -5.52
CA LEU A 111 19.12 6.11 -5.55
C LEU A 111 18.61 5.07 -4.56
N ARG A 112 17.68 5.44 -3.70
CA ARG A 112 16.85 4.48 -2.95
C ARG A 112 15.83 3.97 -3.95
N THR A 113 16.10 2.80 -4.48
CA THR A 113 15.29 2.18 -5.52
C THR A 113 14.03 1.58 -4.93
N GLY A 114 12.97 1.58 -5.70
CA GLY A 114 11.69 0.96 -5.35
C GLY A 114 10.59 1.96 -5.03
N SER A 115 10.73 2.80 -4.03
CA SER A 115 9.68 3.76 -3.64
C SER A 115 9.82 5.15 -4.28
N GLU A 116 11.00 5.52 -4.77
CA GLU A 116 11.30 6.90 -5.19
C GLU A 116 11.20 7.10 -6.70
N VAL A 117 11.45 6.06 -7.49
CA VAL A 117 11.36 6.14 -8.95
C VAL A 117 10.03 5.54 -9.40
N VAL A 118 9.08 6.39 -9.72
CA VAL A 118 7.77 5.98 -10.21
C VAL A 118 7.56 6.45 -11.65
N ASP A 119 7.01 5.57 -12.47
CA ASP A 119 6.57 5.87 -13.83
C ASP A 119 5.05 5.85 -13.86
N VAL A 120 4.45 7.01 -14.07
CA VAL A 120 3.01 7.22 -14.11
C VAL A 120 2.34 6.29 -15.13
N THR A 121 3.01 6.02 -16.26
CA THR A 121 2.44 5.16 -17.31
C THR A 121 2.32 3.69 -16.90
N ARG A 122 3.03 3.28 -15.84
CA ARG A 122 3.05 1.91 -15.32
C ARG A 122 2.22 1.71 -14.06
N ALA A 123 1.45 2.71 -13.63
CA ALA A 123 0.70 2.63 -12.38
C ALA A 123 -0.23 1.40 -12.30
N ALA A 124 -0.89 1.04 -13.40
CA ALA A 124 -1.74 -0.15 -13.46
C ALA A 124 -0.93 -1.45 -13.35
N ASP A 125 0.23 -1.52 -14.02
CA ASP A 125 1.12 -2.67 -13.97
C ASP A 125 1.72 -2.85 -12.56
N ASP A 126 2.10 -1.75 -11.89
CA ASP A 126 2.65 -1.78 -10.54
C ASP A 126 1.60 -2.28 -9.52
N LEU A 127 0.35 -1.84 -9.64
CA LEU A 127 -0.75 -2.34 -8.81
C LEU A 127 -1.05 -3.83 -9.08
N ALA A 128 -1.05 -4.24 -10.35
CA ALA A 128 -1.23 -5.65 -10.71
C ALA A 128 -0.08 -6.53 -10.19
N SER A 129 1.16 -6.04 -10.26
CA SER A 129 2.34 -6.71 -9.72
C SER A 129 2.26 -6.87 -8.21
N TYR A 130 1.81 -5.83 -7.49
CA TYR A 130 1.56 -5.91 -6.06
C TYR A 130 0.53 -7.00 -5.72
N GLN A 131 -0.60 -7.03 -6.41
CA GLN A 131 -1.64 -8.04 -6.18
C GLN A 131 -1.13 -9.46 -6.49
N ALA A 132 -0.33 -9.62 -7.54
CA ALA A 132 0.30 -10.90 -7.88
C ALA A 132 1.30 -11.34 -6.81
N SER A 133 2.11 -10.40 -6.28
CA SER A 133 3.06 -10.67 -5.19
C SER A 133 2.34 -11.14 -3.93
N VAL A 134 1.27 -10.46 -3.53
CA VAL A 134 0.42 -10.85 -2.39
C VAL A 134 -0.20 -12.24 -2.60
N ALA A 135 -0.71 -12.54 -3.80
CA ALA A 135 -1.29 -13.86 -4.11
C ALA A 135 -0.23 -14.97 -4.02
N ARG A 136 0.99 -14.71 -4.50
CA ARG A 136 2.13 -15.62 -4.38
C ARG A 136 2.49 -15.85 -2.92
N SER A 137 2.56 -14.81 -2.09
CA SER A 137 2.84 -14.91 -0.65
C SER A 137 1.85 -15.82 0.05
N ARG A 138 0.55 -15.65 -0.19
CA ARG A 138 -0.50 -16.52 0.37
C ARG A 138 -0.29 -17.99 0.00
N THR A 139 0.06 -18.25 -1.26
CA THR A 139 0.30 -19.61 -1.76
C THR A 139 1.57 -20.20 -1.17
N ALA A 140 2.65 -19.43 -1.08
CA ALA A 140 3.95 -19.88 -0.59
C ALA A 140 3.90 -20.38 0.87
N VAL A 141 3.02 -19.79 1.70
CA VAL A 141 2.94 -20.13 3.12
C VAL A 141 1.69 -20.93 3.50
N ALA A 142 0.88 -21.33 2.52
CA ALA A 142 -0.34 -22.09 2.75
C ALA A 142 -0.04 -23.40 3.49
N GLY A 143 -0.66 -23.59 4.66
CA GLY A 143 -0.53 -24.82 5.46
C GLY A 143 0.81 -24.98 6.19
N LEU A 144 1.73 -24.03 6.10
CA LEU A 144 2.97 -24.08 6.87
C LEU A 144 2.73 -23.75 8.34
N SER A 145 3.50 -24.38 9.24
CA SER A 145 3.55 -23.98 10.66
C SER A 145 4.15 -22.59 10.82
N LEU A 146 3.68 -21.81 11.78
CA LEU A 146 4.30 -20.54 12.16
C LEU A 146 5.75 -20.71 12.64
N ASP A 147 6.12 -21.91 13.10
CA ASP A 147 7.49 -22.25 13.51
C ASP A 147 8.38 -22.71 12.35
N ALA A 148 7.84 -22.78 11.11
CA ALA A 148 8.64 -23.09 9.95
C ALA A 148 9.73 -22.04 9.76
N VAL A 149 11.00 -22.51 9.63
CA VAL A 149 12.15 -21.63 9.40
C VAL A 149 12.25 -21.31 7.92
N SER A 150 12.54 -20.06 7.60
CA SER A 150 12.74 -19.62 6.21
C SER A 150 13.96 -20.30 5.60
N PRO A 151 13.84 -20.88 4.40
CA PRO A 151 14.97 -21.53 3.74
C PRO A 151 16.16 -20.58 3.54
N GLY A 152 17.30 -20.94 4.12
CA GLY A 152 18.54 -20.17 4.01
C GLY A 152 18.68 -19.00 5.00
N GLU A 153 17.73 -18.85 5.92
CA GLU A 153 17.65 -17.75 6.88
C GLU A 153 17.41 -18.30 8.30
N ASP A 154 17.51 -17.42 9.32
CA ASP A 154 17.36 -17.78 10.73
C ASP A 154 15.99 -17.47 11.33
N TYR A 155 15.08 -16.86 10.58
CA TYR A 155 13.77 -16.42 11.09
C TYR A 155 12.65 -17.38 10.72
N THR A 156 11.65 -17.40 11.60
CA THR A 156 10.46 -18.24 11.43
C THR A 156 9.37 -17.51 10.63
N LEU A 157 8.40 -18.26 10.12
CA LEU A 157 7.21 -17.69 9.48
C LEU A 157 6.45 -16.74 10.41
N ARG A 158 6.37 -17.03 11.72
CA ARG A 158 5.80 -16.13 12.72
C ARG A 158 6.49 -14.78 12.74
N TRP A 159 7.82 -14.77 12.72
CA TRP A 159 8.60 -13.54 12.68
C TRP A 159 8.30 -12.73 11.42
N ILE A 160 8.21 -13.40 10.26
CA ILE A 160 7.87 -12.73 8.99
C ILE A 160 6.48 -12.09 9.07
N TYR A 161 5.46 -12.79 9.60
CA TYR A 161 4.13 -12.20 9.79
C TYR A 161 4.16 -10.92 10.62
N LEU A 162 4.86 -10.94 11.76
CA LEU A 162 4.99 -9.76 12.62
C LEU A 162 5.69 -8.61 11.90
N HIS A 163 6.82 -8.91 11.24
CA HIS A 163 7.56 -7.95 10.44
C HIS A 163 6.70 -7.33 9.32
N MET A 164 5.95 -8.15 8.60
CA MET A 164 5.06 -7.69 7.54
C MET A 164 3.94 -6.79 8.07
N ILE A 165 3.32 -7.15 9.19
CA ILE A 165 2.28 -6.32 9.82
C ILE A 165 2.87 -4.96 10.22
N GLU A 166 4.08 -4.91 10.78
CA GLU A 166 4.78 -3.67 11.13
C GLU A 166 5.08 -2.80 9.90
N GLU A 167 5.61 -3.41 8.83
CA GLU A 167 5.91 -2.71 7.57
C GLU A 167 4.65 -2.10 6.96
N TYR A 168 3.59 -2.90 6.83
CA TYR A 168 2.33 -2.40 6.30
C TYR A 168 1.70 -1.33 7.20
N ALA A 169 1.67 -1.50 8.51
CA ALA A 169 1.09 -0.51 9.43
C ALA A 169 1.83 0.84 9.35
N ARG A 170 3.19 0.80 9.30
CA ARG A 170 4.03 1.98 9.11
C ARG A 170 3.70 2.70 7.80
N HIS A 171 3.65 1.95 6.70
CA HIS A 171 3.44 2.51 5.38
C HIS A 171 1.98 2.92 5.12
N ASN A 172 1.00 2.30 5.74
CA ASN A 172 -0.38 2.76 5.72
C ASN A 172 -0.54 4.10 6.44
N GLY A 173 0.19 4.33 7.55
CA GLY A 173 0.25 5.65 8.17
C GLY A 173 0.87 6.74 7.27
N HIS A 174 1.88 6.40 6.47
CA HIS A 174 2.39 7.31 5.44
C HIS A 174 1.35 7.55 4.33
N ALA A 175 0.65 6.49 3.91
CA ALA A 175 -0.38 6.58 2.89
C ALA A 175 -1.56 7.46 3.32
N ASP A 176 -1.91 7.49 4.61
CA ASP A 176 -2.95 8.37 5.16
C ASP A 176 -2.63 9.85 4.88
N PHE A 177 -1.44 10.31 5.27
CA PHE A 177 -1.03 11.69 5.01
C PHE A 177 -0.91 12.02 3.53
N LEU A 178 -0.37 11.08 2.72
CA LEU A 178 -0.27 11.26 1.28
C LEU A 178 -1.66 11.42 0.66
N ARG A 179 -2.62 10.56 1.03
CA ARG A 179 -3.99 10.58 0.53
C ARG A 179 -4.72 11.86 0.92
N GLU A 180 -4.67 12.24 2.18
CA GLU A 180 -5.30 13.47 2.68
C GLU A 180 -4.80 14.71 1.92
N ARG A 181 -3.51 14.77 1.60
CA ARG A 181 -2.91 15.88 0.84
C ARG A 181 -3.27 15.87 -0.64
N ILE A 182 -3.63 14.75 -1.22
CA ILE A 182 -4.01 14.62 -2.63
C ILE A 182 -5.45 15.09 -2.87
N ASP A 183 -6.40 14.61 -2.08
CA ASP A 183 -7.83 14.87 -2.31
C ASP A 183 -8.66 15.16 -1.06
N GLY A 184 -8.03 15.22 0.11
CA GLY A 184 -8.70 15.51 1.38
C GLY A 184 -9.38 14.30 2.02
N ALA A 185 -9.28 13.11 1.42
CA ALA A 185 -9.83 11.90 2.02
C ALA A 185 -8.99 11.48 3.23
N THR A 186 -9.63 11.41 4.40
CA THR A 186 -9.02 10.88 5.62
C THR A 186 -9.31 9.39 5.72
N GLY A 187 -8.34 8.63 6.26
CA GLY A 187 -8.52 7.21 6.49
C GLY A 187 -9.09 6.94 7.87
N GLU A 188 -9.82 5.86 8.00
CA GLU A 188 -10.16 5.18 9.24
C GLU A 188 -9.29 3.94 9.41
#